data_5b75f49c680c7d317d4511cef7c0af46
#
_entry.id   5b75f49c680c7d317d4511cef7c0af46
#
_cell.length_a   1.000
_cell.length_b   1.000
_cell.length_c   1.000
_cell.angle_alpha   90.00
_cell.angle_beta   90.00
_cell.angle_gamma   90.00
#
_symmetry.space_group_name_H-M   'P 1'
#
loop_
_entity.id
_entity.type
_entity.pdbx_description
1 polymer ?
#
loop_
_entity_poly.entity_id
_entity_poly.type
_entity_poly.pdbx_seq_one_letter_code
_entity_poly.pdbx_strand_id
1 'polypeptide(L)'
;MNETENNNLVTRANLISETDVVMGTISARNDVDCFKVNFRNNGRVTFKLAIPTTVNYRIRIFNSAADNAPCLGENVSTAIGTMRTVSVDVDTAHTYYIVISPNTTGLYTADYKYSLRMTYESRTIDIPSGRTCNWNQFYSSITKKINSKKGCGWVSVLDVANIYGPTSYSPSDMPNSAWDANAGVVWNHFPTGCLAYVTEKNIPYDSERDFCSAIRTEIQNNRPVIVREYGYYDDQETSHFVVAYGYTGTGDSFDKINVFDPARSDTETNTLRGRDTTISESITHSSKIGVKSLYFLGNR
;
A
#
# COMPACT_ATOMS: atom_id res chain seq x y z
N MET A 1 19.79 10.81 -14.03
CA MET A 1 20.43 10.05 -15.13
C MET A 1 20.13 10.75 -16.45
N ASN A 2 21.08 10.83 -17.39
CA ASN A 2 20.78 11.23 -18.76
C ASN A 2 20.50 9.98 -19.59
N GLU A 3 19.65 10.10 -20.62
CA GLU A 3 19.49 9.06 -21.62
C GLU A 3 20.80 8.81 -22.38
N THR A 4 20.89 7.65 -23.03
CA THR A 4 21.96 7.30 -23.95
C THR A 4 21.33 6.97 -25.28
N GLU A 5 21.70 7.68 -26.33
CA GLU A 5 21.16 7.56 -27.67
C GLU A 5 21.37 6.18 -28.31
N ASN A 6 20.61 5.94 -29.37
CA ASN A 6 20.33 4.68 -30.04
C ASN A 6 19.37 3.75 -29.24
N ASN A 7 18.50 4.36 -28.40
CA ASN A 7 17.45 3.68 -27.64
C ASN A 7 16.06 3.75 -28.31
N ASN A 8 15.99 4.06 -29.60
CA ASN A 8 14.73 4.23 -30.37
C ASN A 8 13.91 2.93 -30.53
N LEU A 9 14.43 1.80 -30.07
CA LEU A 9 13.76 0.51 -30.09
C LEU A 9 13.66 -0.07 -28.69
N VAL A 10 12.53 -0.69 -28.36
CA VAL A 10 12.30 -1.34 -27.06
C VAL A 10 13.40 -2.38 -26.74
N THR A 11 13.93 -3.07 -27.76
CA THR A 11 15.05 -4.02 -27.62
C THR A 11 16.37 -3.34 -27.22
N ARG A 12 16.51 -2.05 -27.44
CA ARG A 12 17.68 -1.24 -27.09
C ARG A 12 17.42 -0.27 -25.93
N ALA A 13 16.31 -0.45 -25.23
CA ALA A 13 15.89 0.41 -24.12
C ALA A 13 16.98 0.59 -23.06
N ASN A 14 17.21 1.82 -22.63
CA ASN A 14 18.14 2.13 -21.56
C ASN A 14 17.60 1.56 -20.23
N LEU A 15 18.44 0.82 -19.51
CA LEU A 15 18.09 0.33 -18.19
C LEU A 15 18.15 1.50 -17.18
N ILE A 16 17.05 1.69 -16.44
CA ILE A 16 16.93 2.70 -15.40
C ILE A 16 16.50 2.07 -14.07
N SER A 17 16.76 2.74 -12.97
CA SER A 17 16.24 2.36 -11.65
C SER A 17 14.89 3.02 -11.40
N GLU A 18 14.05 2.38 -10.60
CA GLU A 18 12.75 2.94 -10.15
C GLU A 18 12.87 4.27 -9.37
N THR A 19 14.06 4.59 -8.86
CA THR A 19 14.36 5.85 -8.15
C THR A 19 15.00 6.92 -9.01
N ASP A 20 15.32 6.62 -10.28
CA ASP A 20 15.99 7.57 -11.16
C ASP A 20 15.07 8.72 -11.57
N VAL A 21 15.70 9.90 -11.71
CA VAL A 21 15.17 11.00 -12.51
C VAL A 21 15.89 10.95 -13.84
N VAL A 22 15.17 10.56 -14.89
CA VAL A 22 15.72 10.43 -16.23
C VAL A 22 15.50 11.73 -16.99
N MET A 23 16.57 12.22 -17.65
CA MET A 23 16.54 13.41 -18.48
C MET A 23 16.87 13.00 -19.91
N GLY A 24 16.06 13.43 -20.87
CA GLY A 24 16.25 13.12 -22.29
C GLY A 24 15.73 14.21 -23.22
N THR A 25 15.97 14.04 -24.50
CA THR A 25 15.54 14.96 -25.57
C THR A 25 14.94 14.17 -26.73
N ILE A 26 13.85 14.64 -27.28
CA ILE A 26 13.33 14.14 -28.55
C ILE A 26 13.79 15.11 -29.64
N SER A 27 14.82 14.71 -30.37
CA SER A 27 15.55 15.57 -31.29
C SER A 27 14.96 15.63 -32.70
N ALA A 28 14.11 14.66 -33.07
CA ALA A 28 13.50 14.54 -34.39
C ALA A 28 12.09 13.95 -34.31
N ARG A 29 11.33 14.04 -35.41
CA ARG A 29 9.96 13.53 -35.49
C ARG A 29 9.86 12.00 -35.29
N ASN A 30 10.88 11.29 -35.70
CA ASN A 30 10.98 9.82 -35.60
C ASN A 30 11.86 9.38 -34.43
N ASP A 31 12.28 10.31 -33.60
CA ASP A 31 13.02 10.01 -32.40
C ASP A 31 12.09 9.45 -31.31
N VAL A 32 12.53 8.38 -30.68
CA VAL A 32 11.76 7.63 -29.69
C VAL A 32 12.70 7.19 -28.57
N ASP A 33 12.45 7.61 -27.37
CA ASP A 33 13.23 7.18 -26.23
C ASP A 33 12.57 6.00 -25.53
N CYS A 34 13.29 4.89 -25.48
CA CYS A 34 12.87 3.67 -24.81
C CYS A 34 13.71 3.44 -23.56
N PHE A 35 13.01 3.29 -22.43
CA PHE A 35 13.60 2.90 -21.15
C PHE A 35 13.03 1.58 -20.69
N LYS A 36 13.80 0.83 -19.89
CA LYS A 36 13.32 -0.37 -19.21
C LYS A 36 13.65 -0.32 -17.71
N VAL A 37 12.75 -0.85 -16.91
CA VAL A 37 12.86 -0.87 -15.45
C VAL A 37 12.37 -2.22 -14.93
N ASN A 38 13.08 -2.76 -13.91
CA ASN A 38 12.63 -3.88 -13.11
C ASN A 38 12.24 -3.33 -11.73
N PHE A 39 10.98 -3.50 -11.37
CA PHE A 39 10.50 -3.06 -10.07
C PHE A 39 10.88 -4.07 -8.98
N ARG A 40 11.22 -3.56 -7.80
CA ARG A 40 11.57 -4.38 -6.63
C ARG A 40 10.34 -4.82 -5.84
N ASN A 41 9.23 -4.11 -6.03
CA ASN A 41 7.98 -4.34 -5.31
C ASN A 41 6.81 -4.32 -6.28
N ASN A 42 5.79 -5.12 -5.97
CA ASN A 42 4.50 -4.99 -6.63
C ASN A 42 3.82 -3.71 -6.14
N GLY A 43 2.98 -3.10 -6.96
CA GLY A 43 2.20 -1.93 -6.55
C GLY A 43 1.75 -1.10 -7.72
N ARG A 44 1.02 -0.04 -7.43
CA ARG A 44 0.65 0.94 -8.43
C ARG A 44 1.72 2.01 -8.53
N VAL A 45 2.22 2.26 -9.73
CA VAL A 45 3.28 3.22 -10.01
C VAL A 45 2.77 4.29 -10.95
N THR A 46 2.98 5.54 -10.56
CA THR A 46 2.72 6.72 -11.39
C THR A 46 4.01 7.15 -12.06
N PHE A 47 3.99 7.16 -13.38
CA PHE A 47 5.01 7.73 -14.26
C PHE A 47 4.64 9.18 -14.56
N LYS A 48 5.55 10.10 -14.25
CA LYS A 48 5.38 11.54 -14.47
C LYS A 48 6.45 12.02 -15.46
N LEU A 49 6.00 12.42 -16.66
CA LEU A 49 6.85 13.00 -17.70
C LEU A 49 6.60 14.51 -17.76
N ALA A 50 7.53 15.28 -17.25
CA ALA A 50 7.54 16.74 -17.45
C ALA A 50 8.21 17.04 -18.80
N ILE A 51 7.49 17.75 -19.67
CA ILE A 51 7.94 18.09 -21.02
C ILE A 51 8.18 19.59 -21.17
N PRO A 52 9.07 20.01 -22.09
CA PRO A 52 9.26 21.44 -22.39
C PRO A 52 7.96 22.11 -22.83
N THR A 53 7.84 23.41 -22.57
CA THR A 53 6.61 24.19 -22.80
C THR A 53 6.23 24.36 -24.28
N THR A 54 7.14 24.01 -25.19
CA THR A 54 6.98 24.22 -26.65
C THR A 54 6.66 22.93 -27.40
N VAL A 55 6.65 21.78 -26.71
CA VAL A 55 6.53 20.45 -27.35
C VAL A 55 5.30 19.69 -26.88
N ASN A 56 5.01 18.61 -27.59
CA ASN A 56 3.93 17.69 -27.26
C ASN A 56 4.42 16.24 -27.40
N TYR A 57 4.75 15.61 -26.27
CA TYR A 57 5.18 14.23 -26.20
C TYR A 57 4.07 13.35 -25.62
N ARG A 58 4.08 12.07 -25.99
CA ARG A 58 3.28 11.02 -25.39
C ARG A 58 4.17 10.06 -24.60
N ILE A 59 3.60 9.40 -23.63
CA ILE A 59 4.22 8.33 -22.85
C ILE A 59 3.36 7.08 -22.93
N ARG A 60 3.97 5.93 -23.13
CA ARG A 60 3.31 4.59 -23.14
C ARG A 60 4.11 3.61 -22.31
N ILE A 61 3.39 2.73 -21.61
CA ILE A 61 3.97 1.73 -20.71
C ILE A 61 3.57 0.34 -21.18
N PHE A 62 4.54 -0.58 -21.21
CA PHE A 62 4.39 -1.99 -21.60
C PHE A 62 5.09 -2.90 -20.58
N ASN A 63 4.71 -4.17 -20.48
CA ASN A 63 5.39 -5.18 -19.65
C ASN A 63 6.12 -6.25 -20.50
N SER A 64 6.31 -5.99 -21.76
CA SER A 64 7.01 -6.87 -22.69
C SER A 64 7.68 -6.06 -23.80
N ALA A 65 8.79 -6.56 -24.32
CA ALA A 65 9.47 -6.01 -25.50
C ALA A 65 8.88 -6.50 -26.84
N ALA A 66 7.86 -7.33 -26.83
CA ALA A 66 7.24 -7.86 -28.05
C ALA A 66 6.51 -6.74 -28.81
N ASP A 67 6.57 -6.76 -30.13
CA ASP A 67 5.96 -5.74 -31.00
C ASP A 67 4.44 -5.61 -30.82
N ASN A 68 3.77 -6.68 -30.40
CA ASN A 68 2.34 -6.75 -30.16
C ASN A 68 1.98 -6.70 -28.67
N ALA A 69 2.91 -6.30 -27.79
CA ALA A 69 2.64 -6.19 -26.36
C ALA A 69 1.48 -5.22 -26.12
N PRO A 70 0.51 -5.59 -25.26
CA PRO A 70 -0.56 -4.69 -24.90
C PRO A 70 0.00 -3.46 -24.16
N CYS A 71 -0.48 -2.28 -24.53
CA CYS A 71 -0.17 -1.06 -23.80
C CYS A 71 -0.94 -1.07 -22.46
N LEU A 72 -0.21 -1.08 -21.35
CA LEU A 72 -0.79 -1.09 -20.00
C LEU A 72 -1.34 0.26 -19.58
N GLY A 73 -0.79 1.33 -20.15
CA GLY A 73 -1.24 2.70 -19.90
C GLY A 73 -0.54 3.68 -20.82
N GLU A 74 -1.25 4.73 -21.19
CA GLU A 74 -0.72 5.78 -22.04
C GLU A 74 -1.29 7.16 -21.70
N ASN A 75 -0.53 8.21 -22.05
CA ASN A 75 -1.03 9.57 -22.08
C ASN A 75 -0.63 10.23 -23.40
N VAL A 76 -1.65 10.46 -24.23
CA VAL A 76 -1.54 11.01 -25.60
C VAL A 76 -2.20 12.41 -25.70
N SER A 77 -2.29 13.15 -24.60
CA SER A 77 -2.85 14.48 -24.58
C SER A 77 -2.22 15.38 -25.64
N THR A 78 -3.04 16.17 -26.33
CA THR A 78 -2.61 17.14 -27.33
C THR A 78 -2.15 18.47 -26.73
N ALA A 79 -2.28 18.67 -25.44
CA ALA A 79 -1.84 19.88 -24.75
C ALA A 79 -0.33 20.04 -24.80
N ILE A 80 0.15 21.21 -25.22
CA ILE A 80 1.57 21.55 -25.30
C ILE A 80 2.09 21.91 -23.92
N GLY A 81 3.31 21.49 -23.58
CA GLY A 81 4.00 21.85 -22.34
C GLY A 81 3.38 21.32 -21.06
N THR A 82 2.38 20.45 -21.17
CA THR A 82 1.66 19.89 -20.02
C THR A 82 2.27 18.57 -19.58
N MET A 83 2.52 18.40 -18.29
CA MET A 83 3.00 17.14 -17.72
C MET A 83 2.12 15.95 -18.12
N ARG A 84 2.74 14.85 -18.51
CA ARG A 84 2.06 13.56 -18.77
C ARG A 84 2.14 12.68 -17.54
N THR A 85 1.02 12.15 -17.15
CA THR A 85 0.92 11.23 -16.00
C THR A 85 0.23 9.95 -16.45
N VAL A 86 0.83 8.81 -16.13
CA VAL A 86 0.29 7.47 -16.39
C VAL A 86 0.50 6.64 -15.15
N SER A 87 -0.53 5.94 -14.67
CA SER A 87 -0.44 5.02 -13.55
C SER A 87 -0.76 3.61 -14.01
N VAL A 88 0.12 2.66 -13.68
CA VAL A 88 -0.04 1.23 -13.99
C VAL A 88 0.27 0.39 -12.76
N ASP A 89 -0.36 -0.77 -12.67
CA ASP A 89 0.00 -1.78 -11.68
C ASP A 89 1.24 -2.54 -12.18
N VAL A 90 2.25 -2.62 -11.34
CA VAL A 90 3.52 -3.27 -11.63
C VAL A 90 3.76 -4.45 -10.68
N ASP A 91 4.55 -5.42 -11.14
CA ASP A 91 4.99 -6.56 -10.36
C ASP A 91 6.50 -6.79 -10.51
N THR A 92 7.03 -7.69 -9.70
CA THR A 92 8.46 -8.04 -9.70
C THR A 92 8.83 -9.10 -10.74
N ALA A 93 7.84 -9.67 -11.43
CA ALA A 93 8.06 -10.77 -12.40
C ALA A 93 8.35 -10.25 -13.81
N HIS A 94 7.99 -9.00 -14.11
CA HIS A 94 8.11 -8.43 -15.44
C HIS A 94 9.12 -7.29 -15.51
N THR A 95 9.71 -7.12 -16.69
CA THR A 95 10.43 -5.89 -17.06
C THR A 95 9.44 -4.96 -17.72
N TYR A 96 9.39 -3.71 -17.27
CA TYR A 96 8.50 -2.68 -17.82
C TYR A 96 9.29 -1.79 -18.77
N TYR A 97 8.63 -1.42 -19.85
CA TYR A 97 9.18 -0.57 -20.89
C TYR A 97 8.40 0.73 -20.98
N ILE A 98 9.11 1.84 -20.94
CA ILE A 98 8.57 3.19 -21.05
C ILE A 98 8.99 3.73 -22.42
N VAL A 99 8.03 4.15 -23.23
CA VAL A 99 8.25 4.68 -24.57
C VAL A 99 7.77 6.12 -24.61
N ILE A 100 8.71 7.06 -24.85
CA ILE A 100 8.46 8.48 -25.02
C ILE A 100 8.67 8.83 -26.49
N SER A 101 7.75 9.54 -27.08
CA SER A 101 7.84 9.95 -28.50
C SER A 101 7.05 11.24 -28.75
N PRO A 102 7.29 11.93 -29.87
CA PRO A 102 6.41 13.01 -30.29
C PRO A 102 4.98 12.51 -30.42
N ASN A 103 4.02 13.35 -30.07
CA ASN A 103 2.62 13.07 -30.35
C ASN A 103 2.29 13.36 -31.82
N THR A 104 1.07 13.08 -32.27
CA THR A 104 0.59 13.24 -33.66
C THR A 104 0.84 14.62 -34.26
N THR A 105 0.93 15.68 -33.45
CA THR A 105 1.28 17.04 -33.87
C THR A 105 2.73 17.21 -34.29
N GLY A 106 3.62 16.26 -33.93
CA GLY A 106 5.03 16.25 -34.33
C GLY A 106 5.90 17.35 -33.76
N LEU A 107 5.49 18.00 -32.67
CA LEU A 107 6.29 19.00 -31.99
C LEU A 107 7.39 18.34 -31.16
N TYR A 108 8.64 18.67 -31.42
CA TYR A 108 9.83 18.16 -30.72
C TYR A 108 10.88 19.24 -30.58
N THR A 109 11.91 19.04 -29.76
CA THR A 109 13.05 19.93 -29.60
C THR A 109 14.28 19.19 -29.10
N ALA A 110 15.43 19.49 -29.70
CA ALA A 110 16.74 19.08 -29.20
C ALA A 110 17.32 20.02 -28.14
N ASP A 111 16.74 21.23 -27.97
CA ASP A 111 17.29 22.27 -27.12
C ASP A 111 16.90 22.11 -25.66
N TYR A 112 15.77 21.45 -25.38
CA TYR A 112 15.24 21.32 -24.02
C TYR A 112 14.97 19.89 -23.66
N LYS A 113 15.38 19.50 -22.46
CA LYS A 113 15.18 18.16 -21.93
C LYS A 113 13.78 18.00 -21.30
N TYR A 114 13.20 16.83 -21.49
CA TYR A 114 12.12 16.34 -20.61
C TYR A 114 12.71 15.73 -19.34
N SER A 115 11.88 15.50 -18.32
CA SER A 115 12.24 14.64 -17.18
C SER A 115 11.17 13.59 -16.92
N LEU A 116 11.60 12.35 -16.74
CA LEU A 116 10.76 11.22 -16.34
C LEU A 116 11.06 10.84 -14.90
N ARG A 117 10.00 10.67 -14.09
CA ARG A 117 10.06 10.18 -12.71
C ARG A 117 9.01 9.09 -12.51
N MET A 118 9.33 8.15 -11.63
CA MET A 118 8.42 7.10 -11.17
C MET A 118 8.16 7.26 -9.67
N THR A 119 6.94 7.02 -9.24
CA THR A 119 6.55 7.12 -7.83
C THR A 119 5.52 6.04 -7.53
N TYR A 120 5.77 5.23 -6.51
CA TYR A 120 4.73 4.34 -5.99
C TYR A 120 3.61 5.16 -5.35
N GLU A 121 2.39 4.78 -5.62
CA GLU A 121 1.21 5.39 -5.00
C GLU A 121 1.00 4.79 -3.61
N SER A 122 0.71 5.67 -2.65
CA SER A 122 0.19 5.27 -1.34
C SER A 122 -1.23 4.74 -1.50
N ARG A 123 -1.62 3.78 -0.67
CA ARG A 123 -2.96 3.24 -0.68
C ARG A 123 -3.50 3.04 0.73
N THR A 124 -4.75 3.37 0.90
CA THR A 124 -5.56 3.01 2.07
C THR A 124 -6.78 2.21 1.62
N ILE A 125 -7.31 1.38 2.51
CA ILE A 125 -8.58 0.69 2.31
C ILE A 125 -9.70 1.75 2.34
N ASP A 126 -10.72 1.53 1.52
CA ASP A 126 -11.92 2.35 1.53
C ASP A 126 -12.74 2.05 2.80
N ILE A 127 -12.65 2.96 3.78
CA ILE A 127 -13.45 2.86 5.00
C ILE A 127 -14.77 3.59 4.74
N PRO A 128 -15.92 2.91 4.88
CA PRO A 128 -17.19 3.53 4.63
C PRO A 128 -17.44 4.73 5.54
N SER A 129 -17.99 5.81 4.98
CA SER A 129 -18.24 7.06 5.70
C SER A 129 -19.10 6.84 6.96
N GLY A 130 -18.73 7.53 8.03
CA GLY A 130 -19.44 7.47 9.32
C GLY A 130 -19.12 6.26 10.19
N ARG A 131 -18.12 5.44 9.82
CA ARG A 131 -17.69 4.30 10.62
C ARG A 131 -16.52 4.63 11.53
N THR A 132 -16.52 4.05 12.73
CA THR A 132 -15.44 4.16 13.70
C THR A 132 -14.59 2.89 13.61
N CYS A 133 -13.33 3.03 13.18
CA CYS A 133 -12.40 1.91 13.00
C CYS A 133 -11.14 2.08 13.88
N ASN A 134 -11.21 2.82 14.96
CA ASN A 134 -10.10 3.13 15.84
C ASN A 134 -10.51 3.07 17.31
N TRP A 135 -11.17 1.98 17.68
CA TRP A 135 -11.56 1.74 19.07
C TRP A 135 -10.34 1.55 19.97
N ASN A 136 -10.40 2.12 21.16
CA ASN A 136 -9.35 1.97 22.17
C ASN A 136 -9.75 0.93 23.20
N GLN A 137 -8.86 -0.04 23.44
CA GLN A 137 -9.10 -1.10 24.43
C GLN A 137 -9.34 -0.59 25.86
N PHE A 138 -8.96 0.64 26.16
CA PHE A 138 -9.14 1.27 27.49
C PHE A 138 -10.43 2.08 27.61
N TYR A 139 -11.25 2.20 26.58
CA TYR A 139 -12.55 2.87 26.72
C TYR A 139 -13.47 2.14 27.69
N SER A 140 -14.23 2.90 28.47
CA SER A 140 -15.15 2.35 29.48
C SER A 140 -16.19 1.40 28.89
N SER A 141 -16.62 1.62 27.67
CA SER A 141 -17.53 0.72 26.94
C SER A 141 -16.91 -0.64 26.62
N ILE A 142 -15.59 -0.70 26.47
CA ILE A 142 -14.81 -1.90 26.20
C ILE A 142 -14.38 -2.55 27.50
N THR A 143 -13.82 -1.79 28.45
CA THR A 143 -13.31 -2.33 29.72
C THR A 143 -14.40 -2.98 30.58
N LYS A 144 -15.67 -2.59 30.39
CA LYS A 144 -16.82 -3.27 31.03
C LYS A 144 -17.10 -4.66 30.46
N LYS A 145 -16.68 -4.95 29.24
CA LYS A 145 -16.91 -6.22 28.57
C LYS A 145 -15.73 -7.18 28.65
N ILE A 146 -14.52 -6.64 28.60
CA ILE A 146 -13.29 -7.43 28.50
C ILE A 146 -12.21 -6.88 29.45
N ASN A 147 -11.22 -7.73 29.74
CA ASN A 147 -10.01 -7.25 30.42
C ASN A 147 -9.16 -6.41 29.44
N SER A 148 -9.02 -5.12 29.69
CA SER A 148 -8.30 -4.19 28.85
C SER A 148 -6.83 -4.61 28.57
N LYS A 149 -6.18 -5.29 29.53
CA LYS A 149 -4.82 -5.79 29.35
C LYS A 149 -4.67 -6.83 28.22
N LYS A 150 -5.78 -7.47 27.80
CA LYS A 150 -5.81 -8.47 26.73
C LYS A 150 -6.75 -8.06 25.58
N GLY A 151 -7.19 -6.82 25.58
CA GLY A 151 -8.28 -6.36 24.70
C GLY A 151 -7.88 -6.02 23.28
N CYS A 152 -6.59 -5.88 22.96
CA CYS A 152 -6.13 -5.45 21.64
C CYS A 152 -6.65 -6.31 20.47
N GLY A 153 -6.60 -7.64 20.61
CA GLY A 153 -7.13 -8.54 19.59
C GLY A 153 -8.65 -8.42 19.39
N TRP A 154 -9.41 -8.29 20.50
CA TRP A 154 -10.85 -8.12 20.44
C TRP A 154 -11.24 -6.78 19.75
N VAL A 155 -10.52 -5.71 20.08
CA VAL A 155 -10.72 -4.41 19.45
C VAL A 155 -10.32 -4.45 17.98
N SER A 156 -9.24 -5.15 17.62
CA SER A 156 -8.86 -5.34 16.22
C SER A 156 -9.95 -6.04 15.41
N VAL A 157 -10.65 -7.04 15.98
CA VAL A 157 -11.80 -7.69 15.33
C VAL A 157 -12.96 -6.69 15.14
N LEU A 158 -13.23 -5.83 16.12
CA LEU A 158 -14.26 -4.80 16.02
C LEU A 158 -13.92 -3.75 14.94
N ASP A 159 -12.67 -3.31 14.88
CA ASP A 159 -12.20 -2.38 13.85
C ASP A 159 -12.33 -2.99 12.45
N VAL A 160 -11.93 -4.24 12.29
CA VAL A 160 -12.12 -4.98 11.04
C VAL A 160 -13.58 -5.12 10.68
N ALA A 161 -14.47 -5.41 11.64
CA ALA A 161 -15.91 -5.48 11.39
C ALA A 161 -16.46 -4.14 10.88
N ASN A 162 -15.95 -3.01 11.40
CA ASN A 162 -16.32 -1.68 10.95
C ASN A 162 -15.76 -1.35 9.56
N ILE A 163 -14.59 -1.83 9.20
CA ILE A 163 -14.04 -1.67 7.86
C ILE A 163 -14.85 -2.49 6.84
N TYR A 164 -15.11 -3.75 7.15
CA TYR A 164 -15.53 -4.75 6.17
C TYR A 164 -17.03 -5.11 6.22
N GLY A 165 -17.67 -4.89 7.36
CA GLY A 165 -19.07 -5.25 7.55
C GLY A 165 -20.06 -4.31 6.84
N PRO A 166 -21.33 -4.70 6.72
CA PRO A 166 -22.35 -3.91 6.02
C PRO A 166 -22.83 -2.68 6.79
N THR A 167 -22.67 -2.66 8.11
CA THR A 167 -23.13 -1.57 8.99
C THR A 167 -22.01 -1.12 9.94
N SER A 168 -22.25 -0.03 10.69
CA SER A 168 -21.39 0.35 11.82
C SER A 168 -21.64 -0.56 13.00
N TYR A 169 -20.57 -0.95 13.68
CA TYR A 169 -20.60 -1.76 14.89
C TYR A 169 -19.98 -1.02 16.06
N SER A 170 -20.57 -1.21 17.21
CA SER A 170 -20.09 -0.73 18.50
C SER A 170 -19.61 -1.88 19.38
N PRO A 171 -18.94 -1.64 20.51
CA PRO A 171 -18.60 -2.68 21.46
C PRO A 171 -19.80 -3.52 21.95
N SER A 172 -21.02 -2.95 21.93
CA SER A 172 -22.24 -3.68 22.32
C SER A 172 -22.67 -4.73 21.31
N ASP A 173 -22.30 -4.57 20.04
CA ASP A 173 -22.68 -5.48 18.95
C ASP A 173 -21.78 -6.72 18.89
N MET A 174 -20.62 -6.68 19.55
CA MET A 174 -19.73 -7.83 19.64
C MET A 174 -20.35 -8.93 20.50
N PRO A 175 -20.39 -10.18 19.99
CA PRO A 175 -20.96 -11.30 20.78
C PRO A 175 -20.11 -11.59 22.03
N ASN A 176 -20.75 -12.00 23.10
CA ASN A 176 -20.05 -12.35 24.34
C ASN A 176 -19.05 -13.50 24.13
N SER A 177 -19.33 -14.39 23.17
CA SER A 177 -18.44 -15.48 22.77
C SER A 177 -17.18 -15.04 22.04
N ALA A 178 -17.07 -13.76 21.63
CA ALA A 178 -15.85 -13.21 21.05
C ALA A 178 -14.73 -12.98 22.08
N TRP A 179 -15.01 -13.20 23.36
CA TRP A 179 -14.07 -13.03 24.45
C TRP A 179 -14.06 -14.24 25.38
N ASP A 180 -12.86 -14.72 25.69
CA ASP A 180 -12.59 -15.70 26.75
C ASP A 180 -11.63 -15.09 27.78
N ALA A 181 -11.96 -15.22 29.06
CA ALA A 181 -11.19 -14.61 30.14
C ALA A 181 -9.75 -15.16 30.23
N ASN A 182 -9.50 -16.38 29.80
CA ASN A 182 -8.19 -17.02 29.81
C ASN A 182 -7.44 -16.88 28.48
N ALA A 183 -8.15 -17.10 27.37
CA ALA A 183 -7.57 -17.10 26.01
C ALA A 183 -7.52 -15.71 25.37
N GLY A 184 -8.33 -14.75 25.84
CA GLY A 184 -8.45 -13.43 25.22
C GLY A 184 -9.46 -13.42 24.07
N VAL A 185 -9.08 -12.90 22.91
CA VAL A 185 -9.97 -12.86 21.73
C VAL A 185 -10.24 -14.27 21.20
N VAL A 186 -11.51 -14.56 20.92
CA VAL A 186 -11.92 -15.76 20.19
C VAL A 186 -12.15 -15.36 18.74
N TRP A 187 -11.23 -15.74 17.88
CA TRP A 187 -11.24 -15.41 16.46
C TRP A 187 -12.50 -15.98 15.77
N ASN A 188 -12.94 -15.31 14.71
CA ASN A 188 -14.14 -15.69 13.93
C ASN A 188 -15.50 -15.46 14.62
N HIS A 189 -15.52 -14.81 15.78
CA HIS A 189 -16.74 -14.38 16.44
C HIS A 189 -17.00 -12.89 16.16
N PHE A 190 -17.40 -12.59 14.93
CA PHE A 190 -17.75 -11.26 14.49
C PHE A 190 -19.18 -10.85 14.91
N PRO A 191 -19.49 -9.53 14.91
CA PRO A 191 -20.86 -9.06 15.10
C PRO A 191 -21.85 -9.70 14.13
N THR A 192 -23.10 -9.81 14.54
CA THR A 192 -24.18 -10.34 13.69
C THR A 192 -24.28 -9.57 12.38
N GLY A 193 -24.34 -10.26 11.26
CA GLY A 193 -24.40 -9.68 9.92
C GLY A 193 -23.03 -9.36 9.29
N CYS A 194 -21.94 -9.41 10.03
CA CYS A 194 -20.60 -9.37 9.47
C CYS A 194 -20.23 -10.75 8.92
N LEU A 195 -19.99 -10.84 7.61
CA LEU A 195 -19.66 -12.10 6.93
C LEU A 195 -18.15 -12.43 6.95
N ALA A 196 -17.34 -11.57 7.57
CA ALA A 196 -15.91 -11.80 7.65
C ALA A 196 -15.54 -12.97 8.55
N TYR A 197 -14.44 -13.62 8.25
CA TYR A 197 -13.74 -14.54 9.15
C TYR A 197 -12.23 -14.28 9.07
N VAL A 198 -11.51 -14.68 10.11
CA VAL A 198 -10.07 -14.48 10.22
C VAL A 198 -9.37 -15.82 10.12
N THR A 199 -8.39 -15.91 9.24
CA THR A 199 -7.49 -17.07 9.16
C THR A 199 -6.10 -16.64 9.56
N GLU A 200 -5.55 -17.25 10.61
CA GLU A 200 -4.15 -17.11 10.94
C GLU A 200 -3.32 -17.82 9.86
N LYS A 201 -2.44 -17.07 9.22
CA LYS A 201 -1.36 -17.64 8.44
C LYS A 201 -0.07 -17.41 9.21
N ASN A 202 0.46 -18.47 9.79
CA ASN A 202 1.86 -18.51 10.17
C ASN A 202 2.66 -18.47 8.87
N ILE A 203 3.02 -17.29 8.44
CA ILE A 203 3.90 -17.13 7.32
C ILE A 203 5.30 -17.14 7.93
N PRO A 204 6.13 -18.14 7.63
CA PRO A 204 7.53 -18.11 8.01
C PRO A 204 8.19 -17.01 7.16
N TYR A 205 8.13 -15.77 7.63
CA TYR A 205 8.80 -14.67 6.98
C TYR A 205 10.14 -14.44 7.67
N ASP A 206 11.17 -14.52 6.88
CA ASP A 206 12.53 -14.27 7.33
C ASP A 206 12.88 -12.78 7.30
N SER A 207 11.96 -11.93 6.79
CA SER A 207 12.24 -10.51 6.64
C SER A 207 11.01 -9.61 6.81
N GLU A 208 11.24 -8.40 7.32
CA GLU A 208 10.27 -7.29 7.36
C GLU A 208 9.60 -7.06 5.99
N ARG A 209 10.38 -7.16 4.92
CA ARG A 209 9.91 -6.98 3.56
C ARG A 209 8.81 -7.97 3.17
N ASP A 210 8.92 -9.23 3.60
CA ASP A 210 7.95 -10.28 3.24
C ASP A 210 6.62 -10.04 3.98
N PHE A 211 6.67 -9.65 5.27
CA PHE A 211 5.49 -9.21 6.00
C PHE A 211 4.81 -8.03 5.31
N CYS A 212 5.57 -6.99 4.99
CA CYS A 212 5.05 -5.81 4.32
C CYS A 212 4.47 -6.14 2.94
N SER A 213 5.09 -7.04 2.18
CA SER A 213 4.58 -7.49 0.87
C SER A 213 3.23 -8.20 1.00
N ALA A 214 3.07 -9.06 2.00
CA ALA A 214 1.80 -9.75 2.24
C ALA A 214 0.69 -8.80 2.68
N ILE A 215 0.99 -7.90 3.62
CA ILE A 215 0.04 -6.86 4.07
C ILE A 215 -0.40 -5.99 2.88
N ARG A 216 0.55 -5.52 2.09
CA ARG A 216 0.28 -4.70 0.92
C ARG A 216 -0.62 -5.38 -0.09
N THR A 217 -0.40 -6.67 -0.36
CA THR A 217 -1.24 -7.47 -1.26
C THR A 217 -2.70 -7.47 -0.81
N GLU A 218 -2.95 -7.62 0.48
CA GLU A 218 -4.31 -7.58 1.01
C GLU A 218 -4.93 -6.17 0.92
N ILE A 219 -4.17 -5.14 1.26
CA ILE A 219 -4.62 -3.74 1.16
C ILE A 219 -4.94 -3.37 -0.30
N GLN A 220 -4.17 -3.86 -1.27
CA GLN A 220 -4.46 -3.68 -2.71
C GLN A 220 -5.79 -4.31 -3.12
N ASN A 221 -6.18 -5.40 -2.46
CA ASN A 221 -7.47 -6.05 -2.61
C ASN A 221 -8.57 -5.48 -1.69
N ASN A 222 -8.33 -4.31 -1.11
CA ASN A 222 -9.24 -3.62 -0.18
C ASN A 222 -9.59 -4.46 1.07
N ARG A 223 -8.65 -5.26 1.56
CA ARG A 223 -8.80 -6.10 2.74
C ARG A 223 -7.82 -5.68 3.84
N PRO A 224 -8.30 -5.35 5.06
CA PRO A 224 -7.44 -5.08 6.21
C PRO A 224 -6.75 -6.36 6.69
N VAL A 225 -5.63 -6.20 7.37
CA VAL A 225 -4.86 -7.30 7.96
C VAL A 225 -4.67 -7.06 9.44
N ILE A 226 -5.00 -8.04 10.29
CA ILE A 226 -4.63 -7.95 11.69
C ILE A 226 -3.18 -8.43 11.83
N VAL A 227 -2.34 -7.59 12.40
CA VAL A 227 -0.92 -7.82 12.61
C VAL A 227 -0.69 -8.19 14.06
N ARG A 228 -0.04 -9.32 14.32
CA ARG A 228 0.40 -9.74 15.66
C ARG A 228 1.84 -9.31 15.86
N GLU A 229 2.04 -8.32 16.71
CA GLU A 229 3.34 -7.91 17.23
C GLU A 229 3.70 -8.79 18.42
N TYR A 230 5.00 -8.99 18.66
CA TYR A 230 5.47 -9.81 19.77
C TYR A 230 6.66 -9.20 20.51
N GLY A 231 6.77 -9.53 21.77
CA GLY A 231 7.89 -9.23 22.66
C GLY A 231 7.94 -10.24 23.78
N TYR A 232 8.93 -10.10 24.64
CA TYR A 232 9.09 -10.95 25.83
C TYR A 232 9.01 -10.10 27.09
N TYR A 233 8.34 -10.62 28.10
CA TYR A 233 8.30 -10.09 29.46
C TYR A 233 8.48 -11.26 30.41
N ASP A 234 9.53 -11.23 31.27
CA ASP A 234 9.90 -12.33 32.17
C ASP A 234 9.95 -13.69 31.44
N ASP A 235 10.64 -13.75 30.29
CA ASP A 235 10.75 -14.92 29.42
C ASP A 235 9.43 -15.48 28.85
N GLN A 236 8.31 -14.79 29.11
CA GLN A 236 7.03 -15.14 28.54
C GLN A 236 6.74 -14.29 27.29
N GLU A 237 6.34 -14.96 26.21
CA GLU A 237 5.92 -14.28 24.99
C GLU A 237 4.66 -13.46 25.25
N THR A 238 4.73 -12.18 24.95
CA THR A 238 3.58 -11.27 24.97
C THR A 238 3.23 -10.84 23.57
N SER A 239 1.95 -10.61 23.31
CA SER A 239 1.46 -10.20 22.00
C SER A 239 0.67 -8.92 22.08
N HIS A 240 0.75 -8.12 21.02
CA HIS A 240 -0.13 -7.00 20.73
C HIS A 240 -0.72 -7.15 19.34
N PHE A 241 -1.94 -6.65 19.12
CA PHE A 241 -2.64 -6.75 17.85
C PHE A 241 -3.04 -5.38 17.36
N VAL A 242 -2.74 -5.10 16.11
CA VAL A 242 -3.08 -3.86 15.39
C VAL A 242 -3.72 -4.19 14.05
N VAL A 243 -4.40 -3.24 13.43
CA VAL A 243 -5.07 -3.45 12.13
C VAL A 243 -4.38 -2.62 11.06
N ALA A 244 -3.69 -3.28 10.13
CA ALA A 244 -3.13 -2.63 8.95
C ALA A 244 -4.25 -2.33 7.95
N TYR A 245 -4.34 -1.06 7.54
CA TYR A 245 -5.38 -0.55 6.64
C TYR A 245 -4.83 0.28 5.48
N GLY A 246 -3.54 0.55 5.45
CA GLY A 246 -2.92 1.36 4.41
C GLY A 246 -1.40 1.23 4.36
N TYR A 247 -0.82 1.82 3.33
CA TYR A 247 0.63 1.99 3.23
C TYR A 247 0.98 3.28 2.46
N THR A 248 2.19 3.77 2.70
CA THR A 248 2.76 4.92 2.01
C THR A 248 3.87 4.49 1.05
N GLY A 249 3.93 5.10 -0.13
CA GLY A 249 4.97 4.83 -1.13
C GLY A 249 5.06 3.35 -1.49
N THR A 250 6.22 2.74 -1.32
CA THR A 250 6.47 1.32 -1.62
C THR A 250 5.83 0.35 -0.64
N GLY A 251 5.51 0.77 0.59
CA GLY A 251 4.96 -0.10 1.63
C GLY A 251 5.86 -1.32 1.92
N ASP A 252 7.18 -1.19 1.82
CA ASP A 252 8.16 -2.28 1.91
C ASP A 252 8.89 -2.37 3.27
N SER A 253 8.49 -1.53 4.21
CA SER A 253 9.02 -1.47 5.57
C SER A 253 7.92 -1.11 6.57
N PHE A 254 8.10 -1.44 7.85
CA PHE A 254 7.10 -1.24 8.89
C PHE A 254 6.78 0.23 9.16
N ASP A 255 7.70 1.15 8.89
CA ASP A 255 7.47 2.60 8.96
C ASP A 255 6.56 3.14 7.85
N LYS A 256 6.27 2.32 6.84
CA LYS A 256 5.38 2.65 5.73
C LYS A 256 4.02 1.95 5.77
N ILE A 257 3.78 1.06 6.71
CA ILE A 257 2.49 0.39 6.88
C ILE A 257 1.67 1.12 7.94
N ASN A 258 0.53 1.66 7.54
CA ASN A 258 -0.38 2.38 8.42
C ASN A 258 -1.29 1.40 9.17
N VAL A 259 -1.41 1.58 10.49
CA VAL A 259 -2.20 0.71 11.36
C VAL A 259 -3.08 1.51 12.31
N PHE A 260 -4.19 0.91 12.73
CA PHE A 260 -4.94 1.32 13.92
C PHE A 260 -4.39 0.54 15.12
N ASP A 261 -3.88 1.27 16.10
CA ASP A 261 -3.35 0.69 17.35
C ASP A 261 -4.36 0.83 18.49
N PRO A 262 -4.96 -0.27 18.97
CA PRO A 262 -5.94 -0.23 20.03
C PRO A 262 -5.41 0.21 21.39
N ALA A 263 -4.10 0.15 21.61
CA ALA A 263 -3.47 0.51 22.89
C ALA A 263 -3.00 1.95 22.96
N ARG A 264 -2.95 2.66 21.83
CA ARG A 264 -2.46 4.04 21.82
C ARG A 264 -3.41 4.96 22.57
N SER A 265 -2.91 5.60 23.62
CA SER A 265 -3.71 6.37 24.60
C SER A 265 -3.77 7.87 24.29
N ASP A 266 -3.10 8.34 23.26
CA ASP A 266 -2.72 9.73 23.10
C ASP A 266 -3.75 10.61 22.40
N THR A 267 -5.05 10.25 22.39
CA THR A 267 -6.00 11.23 21.92
C THR A 267 -7.39 11.16 22.56
N GLU A 268 -7.78 12.31 23.04
CA GLU A 268 -9.13 12.64 23.47
C GLU A 268 -10.14 12.74 22.29
N THR A 269 -9.70 12.55 21.04
CA THR A 269 -10.55 12.70 19.87
C THR A 269 -10.73 11.37 19.15
N ASN A 270 -11.99 10.92 19.08
CA ASN A 270 -12.46 9.75 18.29
C ASN A 270 -12.36 9.96 16.78
N THR A 271 -11.39 10.72 16.29
CA THR A 271 -11.19 10.91 14.86
C THR A 271 -10.26 9.84 14.31
N LEU A 272 -10.52 9.36 13.11
CA LEU A 272 -9.69 8.41 12.35
C LEU A 272 -8.19 8.76 12.38
N ARG A 273 -7.84 10.03 12.54
CA ARG A 273 -6.46 10.51 12.57
C ARG A 273 -5.74 10.38 13.92
N GLY A 274 -6.44 10.18 15.02
CA GLY A 274 -5.82 10.22 16.34
C GLY A 274 -5.03 8.96 16.72
N ARG A 275 -5.11 7.90 15.91
CA ARG A 275 -4.48 6.59 16.15
C ARG A 275 -3.84 6.02 14.92
N ASP A 276 -3.82 6.78 13.84
CA ASP A 276 -3.03 6.47 12.68
C ASP A 276 -1.58 6.46 13.09
N THR A 277 -0.96 5.32 12.99
CA THR A 277 0.45 5.12 13.27
C THR A 277 1.02 4.15 12.25
N THR A 278 2.30 3.89 12.31
CA THR A 278 2.94 2.85 11.52
C THR A 278 3.17 1.60 12.38
N ILE A 279 3.45 0.47 11.75
CA ILE A 279 3.84 -0.74 12.50
C ILE A 279 5.08 -0.47 13.35
N SER A 280 6.08 0.25 12.82
CA SER A 280 7.30 0.61 13.57
C SER A 280 6.99 1.41 14.83
N GLU A 281 6.10 2.41 14.74
CA GLU A 281 5.70 3.22 15.90
C GLU A 281 4.89 2.39 16.89
N SER A 282 3.98 1.53 16.42
CA SER A 282 3.20 0.64 17.29
C SER A 282 4.10 -0.35 18.04
N ILE A 283 5.04 -1.00 17.37
CA ILE A 283 6.04 -1.88 17.99
C ILE A 283 6.78 -1.14 19.11
N THR A 284 7.24 0.07 18.85
CA THR A 284 7.96 0.89 19.83
C THR A 284 7.05 1.26 21.02
N HIS A 285 5.82 1.71 20.75
CA HIS A 285 4.86 2.10 21.77
C HIS A 285 4.45 0.94 22.68
N SER A 286 4.21 -0.22 22.12
CA SER A 286 3.83 -1.43 22.84
C SER A 286 5.00 -2.19 23.49
N SER A 287 6.23 -1.68 23.35
CA SER A 287 7.47 -2.33 23.82
C SER A 287 7.64 -3.74 23.23
N LYS A 288 7.29 -3.91 21.96
CA LYS A 288 7.46 -5.14 21.20
C LYS A 288 8.79 -5.12 20.45
N ILE A 289 9.19 -6.28 19.94
CA ILE A 289 10.46 -6.46 19.22
C ILE A 289 10.26 -6.77 17.74
N GLY A 290 9.03 -7.04 17.31
CA GLY A 290 8.75 -7.29 15.91
C GLY A 290 7.35 -7.83 15.65
N VAL A 291 7.12 -8.29 14.42
CA VAL A 291 5.88 -8.94 13.96
C VAL A 291 6.06 -10.45 13.96
N LYS A 292 5.09 -11.19 14.50
CA LYS A 292 5.11 -12.66 14.58
C LYS A 292 4.25 -13.31 13.51
N SER A 293 3.03 -12.83 13.32
CA SER A 293 2.09 -13.43 12.37
C SER A 293 1.07 -12.41 11.86
N LEU A 294 0.45 -12.75 10.75
CA LEU A 294 -0.63 -11.99 10.12
C LEU A 294 -1.92 -12.82 10.13
N TYR A 295 -3.04 -12.13 10.33
CA TYR A 295 -4.38 -12.70 10.25
C TYR A 295 -5.09 -12.08 9.06
N PHE A 296 -5.42 -12.91 8.09
CA PHE A 296 -6.06 -12.50 6.85
C PHE A 296 -7.57 -12.69 6.93
N LEU A 297 -8.27 -11.78 6.29
CA LEU A 297 -9.72 -11.80 6.19
C LEU A 297 -10.16 -12.58 4.96
N GLY A 298 -11.15 -13.45 5.17
CA GLY A 298 -11.86 -14.13 4.11
C GLY A 298 -13.37 -13.85 4.20
N ASN A 299 -14.09 -14.09 3.12
CA ASN A 299 -15.54 -14.14 3.12
C ASN A 299 -15.97 -15.55 3.51
N ARG A 300 -17.01 -15.66 4.36
CA ARG A 300 -17.67 -16.92 4.66
C ARG A 300 -18.44 -17.43 3.45
#